data_da551f3ac99f7cddbeeed9f7df67903a
#
_entry.id   da551f3ac99f7cddbeeed9f7df67903a
#
_cell.length_a   1.000
_cell.length_b   1.000
_cell.length_c   1.000
_cell.angle_alpha   90.00
_cell.angle_beta   90.00
_cell.angle_gamma   90.00
#
_symmetry.space_group_name_H-M   'P 1'
#
loop_
_entity.id
_entity.type
_entity.pdbx_description
1 polymer ?
#
loop_
_entity_poly.entity_id
_entity_poly.type
_entity_poly.pdbx_seq_one_letter_code
_entity_poly.pdbx_strand_id
1 'polypeptide(L)'
;MTDRKITIAIDGYSSCGKSTMAKALAKSLGYIYIDSGAMYRAVTLYSLRHGMWNQGEVDQERLAKDMPQLKVSFKRDDLGQLRTLLNSEDVEEAIRTMEVSNHVSPIAALPFVRSALTLQQQALGREKGIVMDGRDIGTTVFPFAELKIFVTARPEVRAQRRFDELRSKGDMTSTLEEVLTNLKERDHIDSTRAVSPLRQADDARVLDNSELTLDQQDAVALSWARETIAQCSAPK
;
A
#
# COMPACT_ATOMS: atom_id res chain seq x y z
N MET A 1 14.26 2.58 -29.57
CA MET A 1 14.19 1.38 -28.72
C MET A 1 13.12 1.67 -27.67
N THR A 2 12.06 0.89 -27.59
CA THR A 2 11.07 1.05 -26.52
C THR A 2 11.70 0.56 -25.22
N ASP A 3 11.84 1.44 -24.23
CA ASP A 3 12.35 1.06 -22.91
C ASP A 3 11.54 -0.11 -22.34
N ARG A 4 12.27 -1.11 -21.85
CA ARG A 4 11.64 -2.30 -21.26
C ARG A 4 10.93 -1.91 -19.97
N LYS A 5 9.62 -2.13 -19.92
CA LYS A 5 8.84 -1.89 -18.71
C LYS A 5 9.25 -2.86 -17.59
N ILE A 6 9.32 -2.35 -16.37
CA ILE A 6 9.64 -3.11 -15.16
C ILE A 6 8.47 -3.08 -14.17
N THR A 7 8.51 -3.97 -13.17
CA THR A 7 7.66 -3.92 -11.99
C THR A 7 8.45 -3.28 -10.84
N ILE A 8 7.86 -2.30 -10.17
CA ILE A 8 8.45 -1.61 -9.02
C ILE A 8 7.62 -1.93 -7.78
N ALA A 9 8.25 -2.60 -6.82
CA ALA A 9 7.67 -2.95 -5.53
C ALA A 9 8.15 -1.97 -4.45
N ILE A 10 7.23 -1.33 -3.72
CA ILE A 10 7.57 -0.39 -2.66
C ILE A 10 6.94 -0.85 -1.35
N ASP A 11 7.76 -1.27 -0.41
CA ASP A 11 7.32 -1.71 0.90
C ASP A 11 7.80 -0.77 2.02
N GLY A 12 7.24 -0.89 3.21
CA GLY A 12 7.67 -0.13 4.37
C GLY A 12 6.53 0.19 5.33
N TYR A 13 6.85 0.88 6.40
CA TYR A 13 5.97 1.15 7.53
C TYR A 13 4.80 2.09 7.21
N SER A 14 3.83 2.15 8.12
CA SER A 14 2.69 3.08 8.01
C SER A 14 3.18 4.54 8.02
N SER A 15 2.55 5.40 7.23
CA SER A 15 2.81 6.86 7.19
C SER A 15 4.26 7.27 6.87
N CYS A 16 5.06 6.41 6.25
CA CYS A 16 6.40 6.76 5.79
C CYS A 16 6.44 7.44 4.40
N GLY A 17 5.29 7.80 3.81
CA GLY A 17 5.24 8.51 2.53
C GLY A 17 5.32 7.66 1.27
N LYS A 18 5.26 6.31 1.38
CA LYS A 18 5.31 5.37 0.25
C LYS A 18 4.37 5.73 -0.90
N SER A 19 3.09 5.92 -0.59
CA SER A 19 2.07 6.13 -1.61
C SER A 19 2.27 7.44 -2.36
N THR A 20 2.77 8.50 -1.69
CA THR A 20 3.12 9.77 -2.33
C THR A 20 4.26 9.57 -3.31
N MET A 21 5.36 8.95 -2.88
CA MET A 21 6.50 8.63 -3.72
C MET A 21 6.13 7.68 -4.87
N ALA A 22 5.34 6.63 -4.61
CA ALA A 22 4.89 5.67 -5.62
C ALA A 22 4.07 6.33 -6.73
N LYS A 23 3.17 7.27 -6.36
CA LYS A 23 2.38 8.06 -7.32
C LYS A 23 3.28 8.96 -8.18
N ALA A 24 4.22 9.68 -7.56
CA ALA A 24 5.16 10.55 -8.26
C ALA A 24 6.05 9.75 -9.22
N LEU A 25 6.58 8.62 -8.77
CA LEU A 25 7.40 7.71 -9.56
C LEU A 25 6.64 7.14 -10.76
N ALA A 26 5.42 6.62 -10.54
CA ALA A 26 4.56 6.10 -11.60
C ALA A 26 4.25 7.17 -12.66
N LYS A 27 3.90 8.37 -12.22
CA LYS A 27 3.66 9.52 -13.12
C LYS A 27 4.89 9.85 -13.97
N SER A 28 6.07 9.90 -13.36
CA SER A 28 7.34 10.24 -14.04
C SER A 28 7.78 9.20 -15.07
N LEU A 29 7.39 7.93 -14.88
CA LEU A 29 7.72 6.81 -15.76
C LEU A 29 6.61 6.48 -16.76
N GLY A 30 5.42 7.10 -16.67
CA GLY A 30 4.24 6.70 -17.43
C GLY A 30 3.73 5.31 -17.04
N TYR A 31 3.93 4.88 -15.80
CA TYR A 31 3.51 3.61 -15.24
C TYR A 31 2.15 3.73 -14.53
N ILE A 32 1.54 2.58 -14.24
CA ILE A 32 0.31 2.52 -13.44
C ILE A 32 0.70 2.44 -11.97
N TYR A 33 0.15 3.33 -11.15
CA TYR A 33 0.25 3.23 -9.69
C TYR A 33 -0.86 2.36 -9.15
N ILE A 34 -0.55 1.49 -8.17
CA ILE A 34 -1.52 0.62 -7.48
C ILE A 34 -1.28 0.70 -5.97
N ASP A 35 -2.32 1.15 -5.23
CA ASP A 35 -2.36 1.13 -3.77
C ASP A 35 -2.88 -0.23 -3.28
N SER A 36 -1.98 -1.14 -2.89
CA SER A 36 -2.40 -2.43 -2.36
C SER A 36 -3.18 -2.28 -1.04
N GLY A 37 -2.85 -1.28 -0.24
CA GLY A 37 -3.55 -0.98 1.00
C GLY A 37 -5.03 -0.63 0.78
N ALA A 38 -5.36 0.02 -0.34
CA ALA A 38 -6.75 0.30 -0.71
C ALA A 38 -7.56 -0.99 -0.91
N MET A 39 -6.93 -2.07 -1.39
CA MET A 39 -7.60 -3.36 -1.57
C MET A 39 -8.02 -3.98 -0.22
N TYR A 40 -7.11 -3.97 0.77
CA TYR A 40 -7.45 -4.43 2.13
C TYR A 40 -8.51 -3.55 2.79
N ARG A 41 -8.45 -2.23 2.58
CA ARG A 41 -9.46 -1.28 3.07
C ARG A 41 -10.83 -1.51 2.43
N ALA A 42 -10.89 -1.89 1.16
CA ALA A 42 -12.14 -2.24 0.48
C ALA A 42 -12.79 -3.49 1.10
N VAL A 43 -12.02 -4.53 1.40
CA VAL A 43 -12.51 -5.71 2.14
C VAL A 43 -12.96 -5.33 3.55
N THR A 44 -12.21 -4.45 4.23
CA THR A 44 -12.60 -3.94 5.55
C THR A 44 -13.93 -3.19 5.48
N LEU A 45 -14.10 -2.29 4.52
CA LEU A 45 -15.36 -1.56 4.31
C LEU A 45 -16.53 -2.52 4.06
N TYR A 46 -16.30 -3.57 3.25
CA TYR A 46 -17.30 -4.62 3.04
C TYR A 46 -17.72 -5.25 4.35
N SER A 47 -16.77 -5.70 5.17
CA SER A 47 -17.07 -6.35 6.45
C SER A 47 -17.81 -5.44 7.43
N LEU A 48 -17.48 -4.16 7.46
CA LEU A 48 -18.17 -3.15 8.27
C LEU A 48 -19.62 -2.94 7.80
N ARG A 49 -19.82 -2.73 6.51
CA ARG A 49 -21.15 -2.50 5.91
C ARG A 49 -22.09 -3.69 6.08
N HIS A 50 -21.54 -4.90 6.20
CA HIS A 50 -22.33 -6.12 6.38
C HIS A 50 -22.45 -6.55 7.85
N GLY A 51 -22.04 -5.70 8.80
CA GLY A 51 -22.18 -5.98 10.23
C GLY A 51 -21.43 -7.23 10.67
N MET A 52 -20.23 -7.47 10.13
CA MET A 52 -19.41 -8.64 10.45
C MET A 52 -18.49 -8.42 11.65
N TRP A 53 -18.72 -7.39 12.46
CA TRP A 53 -17.90 -7.05 13.61
C TRP A 53 -18.69 -7.15 14.90
N ASN A 54 -18.11 -7.85 15.88
CA ASN A 54 -18.67 -7.97 17.23
C ASN A 54 -17.56 -7.80 18.26
N GLN A 55 -17.69 -6.87 19.20
CA GLN A 55 -16.71 -6.60 20.25
C GLN A 55 -15.24 -6.43 19.75
N GLY A 56 -15.07 -5.85 18.55
CA GLY A 56 -13.74 -5.63 17.94
C GLY A 56 -13.18 -6.82 17.16
N GLU A 57 -13.90 -7.94 17.11
CA GLU A 57 -13.52 -9.12 16.33
C GLU A 57 -14.39 -9.26 15.06
N VAL A 58 -13.76 -9.66 13.95
CA VAL A 58 -14.45 -9.91 12.68
C VAL A 58 -14.96 -11.35 12.60
N ASP A 59 -16.17 -11.53 12.10
CA ASP A 59 -16.73 -12.84 11.73
C ASP A 59 -15.95 -13.40 10.52
N GLN A 60 -14.91 -14.17 10.83
CA GLN A 60 -13.99 -14.71 9.83
C GLN A 60 -14.65 -15.75 8.93
N GLU A 61 -15.58 -16.54 9.45
CA GLU A 61 -16.26 -17.58 8.68
C GLU A 61 -17.17 -16.94 7.61
N ARG A 62 -17.95 -15.95 8.00
CA ARG A 62 -18.80 -15.22 7.08
C ARG A 62 -17.99 -14.46 6.04
N LEU A 63 -16.92 -13.77 6.45
CA LEU A 63 -16.04 -13.06 5.52
C LEU A 63 -15.35 -14.04 4.55
N ALA A 64 -14.87 -15.19 5.03
CA ALA A 64 -14.22 -16.19 4.18
C ALA A 64 -15.18 -16.76 3.12
N LYS A 65 -16.46 -16.94 3.45
CA LYS A 65 -17.51 -17.37 2.51
C LYS A 65 -17.77 -16.33 1.42
N ASP A 66 -17.70 -15.05 1.77
CA ASP A 66 -18.00 -13.96 0.83
C ASP A 66 -16.77 -13.56 -0.02
N MET A 67 -15.54 -13.80 0.45
CA MET A 67 -14.29 -13.42 -0.23
C MET A 67 -14.22 -13.77 -1.72
N PRO A 68 -14.68 -14.97 -2.20
CA PRO A 68 -14.63 -15.30 -3.63
C PRO A 68 -15.45 -14.35 -4.52
N GLN A 69 -16.42 -13.65 -3.97
CA GLN A 69 -17.28 -12.71 -4.68
C GLN A 69 -16.75 -11.27 -4.63
N LEU A 70 -15.72 -11.01 -3.80
CA LEU A 70 -15.16 -9.67 -3.64
C LEU A 70 -14.09 -9.41 -4.70
N LYS A 71 -14.42 -8.53 -5.63
CA LYS A 71 -13.51 -8.06 -6.67
C LYS A 71 -13.13 -6.62 -6.40
N VAL A 72 -11.85 -6.40 -6.12
CA VAL A 72 -11.30 -5.06 -6.04
C VAL A 72 -10.62 -4.72 -7.37
N SER A 73 -10.95 -3.58 -7.93
CA SER A 73 -10.39 -3.08 -9.18
C SER A 73 -10.13 -1.59 -9.10
N PHE A 74 -9.45 -1.07 -10.11
CA PHE A 74 -9.09 0.35 -10.18
C PHE A 74 -9.55 0.92 -11.51
N LYS A 75 -10.08 2.15 -11.47
CA LYS A 75 -10.49 2.91 -12.65
C LYS A 75 -9.89 4.33 -12.56
N ARG A 76 -9.47 4.89 -13.70
CA ARG A 76 -9.13 6.31 -13.76
C ARG A 76 -10.41 7.14 -13.91
N ASP A 77 -10.52 8.17 -13.09
CA ASP A 77 -11.58 9.18 -13.28
C ASP A 77 -11.22 10.18 -14.41
N ASP A 78 -12.11 11.12 -14.66
CA ASP A 78 -11.94 12.14 -15.71
C ASP A 78 -10.76 13.10 -15.44
N LEU A 79 -10.28 13.16 -14.19
CA LEU A 79 -9.10 13.91 -13.79
C LEU A 79 -7.83 13.07 -13.85
N GLY A 80 -7.91 11.80 -14.30
CA GLY A 80 -6.80 10.87 -14.38
C GLY A 80 -6.38 10.27 -13.04
N GLN A 81 -7.15 10.51 -11.95
CA GLN A 81 -6.89 9.94 -10.64
C GLN A 81 -7.38 8.49 -10.58
N LEU A 82 -6.62 7.64 -9.89
CA LEU A 82 -7.01 6.24 -9.70
C LEU A 82 -8.04 6.14 -8.58
N ARG A 83 -9.20 5.58 -8.90
CA ARG A 83 -10.31 5.32 -7.98
C ARG A 83 -10.40 3.83 -7.69
N THR A 84 -10.61 3.48 -6.44
CA THR A 84 -10.77 2.09 -6.00
C THR A 84 -12.22 1.68 -6.13
N LEU A 85 -12.46 0.56 -6.80
CA LEU A 85 -13.79 -0.02 -6.96
C LEU A 85 -13.88 -1.34 -6.18
N LEU A 86 -14.97 -1.52 -5.44
CA LEU A 86 -15.37 -2.78 -4.82
C LEU A 86 -16.63 -3.28 -5.54
N ASN A 87 -16.56 -4.44 -6.19
CA ASN A 87 -17.65 -4.99 -6.98
C ASN A 87 -18.29 -3.94 -7.93
N SER A 88 -17.44 -3.14 -8.58
CA SER A 88 -17.80 -2.04 -9.50
C SER A 88 -18.35 -0.76 -8.83
N GLU A 89 -18.56 -0.73 -7.52
CA GLU A 89 -18.89 0.49 -6.77
C GLU A 89 -17.61 1.29 -6.48
N ASP A 90 -17.63 2.61 -6.73
CA ASP A 90 -16.54 3.51 -6.31
C ASP A 90 -16.57 3.68 -4.79
N VAL A 91 -15.51 3.21 -4.14
CA VAL A 91 -15.37 3.25 -2.68
C VAL A 91 -14.16 4.08 -2.22
N GLU A 92 -13.51 4.83 -3.13
CA GLU A 92 -12.25 5.52 -2.83
C GLU A 92 -12.32 6.43 -1.60
N GLU A 93 -13.40 7.20 -1.45
CA GLU A 93 -13.57 8.06 -0.28
C GLU A 93 -13.97 7.26 0.98
N ALA A 94 -14.87 6.28 0.82
CA ALA A 94 -15.37 5.48 1.92
C ALA A 94 -14.26 4.64 2.61
N ILE A 95 -13.28 4.17 1.85
CA ILE A 95 -12.15 3.40 2.40
C ILE A 95 -11.11 4.25 3.14
N ARG A 96 -11.21 5.59 3.09
CA ARG A 96 -10.25 6.52 3.73
C ARG A 96 -10.71 7.00 5.11
N THR A 97 -11.88 6.55 5.59
CA THR A 97 -12.42 6.93 6.90
C THR A 97 -11.56 6.39 8.05
N MET A 98 -11.70 7.01 9.23
CA MET A 98 -11.03 6.53 10.46
C MET A 98 -11.55 5.17 10.87
N GLU A 99 -12.86 4.91 10.70
CA GLU A 99 -13.45 3.61 10.99
C GLU A 99 -12.77 2.49 10.23
N VAL A 100 -12.63 2.62 8.90
CA VAL A 100 -11.87 1.65 8.07
C VAL A 100 -10.41 1.57 8.50
N SER A 101 -9.79 2.70 8.84
CA SER A 101 -8.38 2.74 9.27
C SER A 101 -8.12 1.97 10.56
N ASN A 102 -9.07 1.99 11.48
CA ASN A 102 -8.97 1.28 12.76
C ASN A 102 -9.19 -0.23 12.62
N HIS A 103 -9.90 -0.67 11.58
CA HIS A 103 -10.24 -2.08 11.37
C HIS A 103 -9.41 -2.80 10.30
N VAL A 104 -8.57 -2.08 9.53
CA VAL A 104 -7.87 -2.68 8.38
C VAL A 104 -6.76 -3.65 8.78
N SER A 105 -6.05 -3.45 9.89
CA SER A 105 -4.93 -4.31 10.27
C SER A 105 -5.37 -5.72 10.67
N PRO A 106 -6.42 -5.92 11.48
CA PRO A 106 -6.99 -7.26 11.69
C PRO A 106 -7.40 -7.97 10.40
N ILE A 107 -8.08 -7.30 9.48
CA ILE A 107 -8.45 -7.87 8.17
C ILE A 107 -7.21 -8.25 7.36
N ALA A 108 -6.21 -7.37 7.33
CA ALA A 108 -4.95 -7.62 6.60
C ALA A 108 -4.09 -8.73 7.21
N ALA A 109 -4.36 -9.17 8.44
CA ALA A 109 -3.69 -10.31 9.07
C ALA A 109 -4.32 -11.66 8.68
N LEU A 110 -5.55 -11.70 8.15
CA LEU A 110 -6.27 -12.93 7.84
C LEU A 110 -5.65 -13.65 6.63
N PRO A 111 -5.23 -14.92 6.77
CA PRO A 111 -4.55 -15.65 5.69
C PRO A 111 -5.38 -15.78 4.41
N PHE A 112 -6.68 -16.05 4.51
CA PHE A 112 -7.56 -16.20 3.36
C PHE A 112 -7.79 -14.89 2.60
N VAL A 113 -7.86 -13.75 3.31
CA VAL A 113 -7.94 -12.42 2.69
C VAL A 113 -6.65 -12.13 1.93
N ARG A 114 -5.50 -12.40 2.55
CA ARG A 114 -4.19 -12.22 1.92
C ARG A 114 -4.06 -13.04 0.65
N SER A 115 -4.39 -14.34 0.71
CA SER A 115 -4.32 -15.23 -0.43
C SER A 115 -5.16 -14.73 -1.61
N ALA A 116 -6.42 -14.34 -1.35
CA ALA A 116 -7.30 -13.83 -2.38
C ALA A 116 -6.81 -12.51 -3.00
N LEU A 117 -6.37 -11.55 -2.16
CA LEU A 117 -5.90 -10.26 -2.66
C LEU A 117 -4.54 -10.35 -3.35
N THR A 118 -3.62 -11.21 -2.88
CA THR A 118 -2.33 -11.45 -3.55
C THR A 118 -2.54 -11.93 -4.99
N LEU A 119 -3.46 -12.84 -5.23
CA LEU A 119 -3.80 -13.28 -6.59
C LEU A 119 -4.30 -12.14 -7.48
N GLN A 120 -5.17 -11.27 -6.93
CA GLN A 120 -5.66 -10.10 -7.66
C GLN A 120 -4.51 -9.10 -7.95
N GLN A 121 -3.63 -8.85 -6.97
CA GLN A 121 -2.45 -7.98 -7.12
C GLN A 121 -1.48 -8.50 -8.18
N GLN A 122 -1.18 -9.80 -8.16
CA GLN A 122 -0.33 -10.43 -9.17
C GLN A 122 -0.90 -10.33 -10.57
N ALA A 123 -2.22 -10.48 -10.71
CA ALA A 123 -2.90 -10.32 -11.99
C ALA A 123 -2.75 -8.90 -12.55
N LEU A 124 -2.78 -7.87 -11.70
CA LEU A 124 -2.58 -6.47 -12.10
C LEU A 124 -1.16 -6.19 -12.62
N GLY A 125 -0.15 -6.96 -12.15
CA GLY A 125 1.25 -6.76 -12.53
C GLY A 125 1.75 -7.55 -13.73
N ARG A 126 0.92 -8.35 -14.38
CA ARG A 126 1.35 -9.25 -15.48
C ARG A 126 2.04 -8.52 -16.63
N GLU A 127 1.53 -7.36 -17.01
CA GLU A 127 2.01 -6.58 -18.15
C GLU A 127 3.21 -5.68 -17.82
N LYS A 128 3.69 -5.70 -16.57
CA LYS A 128 4.69 -4.77 -16.05
C LYS A 128 4.30 -3.30 -16.24
N GLY A 129 5.23 -2.36 -16.08
CA GLY A 129 4.92 -0.94 -16.15
C GLY A 129 4.01 -0.50 -15.00
N ILE A 130 4.23 -1.06 -13.81
CA ILE A 130 3.49 -0.74 -12.59
C ILE A 130 4.42 -0.35 -11.46
N VAL A 131 3.89 0.50 -10.58
CA VAL A 131 4.45 0.80 -9.25
C VAL A 131 3.37 0.41 -8.24
N MET A 132 3.66 -0.56 -7.40
CA MET A 132 2.74 -0.99 -6.34
C MET A 132 3.37 -0.77 -4.97
N ASP A 133 2.63 -0.13 -4.06
CA ASP A 133 3.06 0.03 -2.68
C ASP A 133 2.26 -0.81 -1.69
N GLY A 134 2.93 -1.24 -0.62
CA GLY A 134 2.31 -2.07 0.42
C GLY A 134 3.21 -2.40 1.60
N ARG A 135 3.19 -3.66 2.02
CA ARG A 135 3.96 -4.21 3.15
C ARG A 135 4.80 -5.42 2.78
N ASP A 136 4.40 -6.12 1.74
CA ASP A 136 4.98 -7.41 1.32
C ASP A 136 4.98 -7.55 -0.21
N ILE A 137 5.03 -6.42 -0.90
CA ILE A 137 4.98 -6.41 -2.36
C ILE A 137 6.22 -7.07 -2.93
N GLY A 138 7.41 -6.68 -2.47
CA GLY A 138 8.69 -7.21 -2.94
C GLY A 138 9.06 -8.57 -2.35
N THR A 139 8.35 -9.04 -1.31
CA THR A 139 8.63 -10.34 -0.68
C THR A 139 7.63 -11.42 -1.05
N THR A 140 6.36 -11.05 -1.32
CA THR A 140 5.26 -12.01 -1.55
C THR A 140 4.54 -11.78 -2.87
N VAL A 141 4.13 -10.54 -3.17
CA VAL A 141 3.32 -10.26 -4.35
C VAL A 141 4.16 -10.35 -5.63
N PHE A 142 5.29 -9.61 -5.65
CA PHE A 142 6.24 -9.58 -6.76
C PHE A 142 7.67 -9.89 -6.29
N PRO A 143 7.95 -11.14 -5.87
CA PRO A 143 9.27 -11.52 -5.37
C PRO A 143 10.39 -11.38 -6.43
N PHE A 144 10.02 -11.28 -7.70
CA PHE A 144 10.92 -11.07 -8.82
C PHE A 144 10.76 -9.68 -9.47
N ALA A 145 10.23 -8.68 -8.73
CA ALA A 145 10.21 -7.30 -9.19
C ALA A 145 11.63 -6.81 -9.47
N GLU A 146 11.82 -6.12 -10.61
CA GLU A 146 13.13 -5.64 -11.03
C GLU A 146 13.68 -4.55 -10.12
N LEU A 147 12.79 -3.75 -9.52
CA LEU A 147 13.17 -2.78 -8.49
C LEU A 147 12.30 -2.99 -7.25
N LYS A 148 12.98 -3.16 -6.11
CA LYS A 148 12.35 -3.19 -4.79
C LYS A 148 12.90 -2.05 -3.96
N ILE A 149 12.00 -1.29 -3.34
CA ILE A 149 12.34 -0.17 -2.45
C ILE A 149 11.68 -0.43 -1.09
N PHE A 150 12.48 -0.39 -0.04
CA PHE A 150 11.97 -0.43 1.33
C PHE A 150 12.06 0.97 1.93
N VAL A 151 10.91 1.59 2.17
CA VAL A 151 10.84 2.97 2.68
C VAL A 151 10.67 2.95 4.19
N THR A 152 11.52 3.68 4.88
CA THR A 152 11.46 3.85 6.33
C THR A 152 11.53 5.33 6.70
N ALA A 153 11.10 5.64 7.92
CA ALA A 153 11.32 6.91 8.59
C ALA A 153 11.17 6.70 10.10
N ARG A 154 11.78 7.58 10.89
CA ARG A 154 11.64 7.54 12.37
C ARG A 154 10.16 7.60 12.77
N PRO A 155 9.74 6.83 13.79
CA PRO A 155 8.34 6.78 14.23
C PRO A 155 7.74 8.17 14.53
N GLU A 156 8.51 9.05 15.14
CA GLU A 156 8.09 10.40 15.49
C GLU A 156 7.80 11.25 14.24
N VAL A 157 8.65 11.13 13.23
CA VAL A 157 8.47 11.83 11.94
C VAL A 157 7.20 11.33 11.24
N ARG A 158 6.96 10.02 11.26
CA ARG A 158 5.76 9.42 10.67
C ARG A 158 4.49 9.82 11.42
N ALA A 159 4.57 9.87 12.75
CA ALA A 159 3.47 10.32 13.60
C ALA A 159 3.12 11.79 13.33
N GLN A 160 4.12 12.66 13.22
CA GLN A 160 3.91 14.07 12.90
C GLN A 160 3.25 14.23 11.52
N ARG A 161 3.78 13.57 10.48
CA ARG A 161 3.19 13.59 9.12
C ARG A 161 1.72 13.14 9.13
N ARG A 162 1.40 12.09 9.88
CA ARG A 162 0.02 11.59 10.00
C ARG A 162 -0.87 12.54 10.80
N PHE A 163 -0.36 13.12 11.86
CA PHE A 163 -1.08 14.11 12.65
C PHE A 163 -1.43 15.34 11.81
N ASP A 164 -0.47 15.87 11.04
CA ASP A 164 -0.68 17.01 10.15
C ASP A 164 -1.71 16.69 9.04
N GLU A 165 -1.66 15.48 8.49
CA GLU A 165 -2.66 14.98 7.53
C GLU A 165 -4.06 14.94 8.15
N LEU A 166 -4.21 14.42 9.37
CA LEU A 166 -5.49 14.37 10.08
C LEU A 166 -6.04 15.78 10.33
N ARG A 167 -5.17 16.69 10.79
CA ARG A 167 -5.52 18.10 11.00
C ARG A 167 -6.00 18.77 9.72
N SER A 168 -5.32 18.54 8.60
CA SER A 168 -5.71 19.10 7.29
C SER A 168 -7.06 18.57 6.78
N LYS A 169 -7.47 17.37 7.24
CA LYS A 169 -8.77 16.77 6.95
C LYS A 169 -9.87 17.12 7.97
N GLY A 170 -9.59 18.01 8.92
CA GLY A 170 -10.55 18.50 9.91
C GLY A 170 -10.66 17.67 11.20
N ASP A 171 -9.78 16.70 11.41
CA ASP A 171 -9.72 16.01 12.71
C ASP A 171 -9.02 16.92 13.74
N MET A 172 -9.82 17.46 14.66
CA MET A 172 -9.36 18.35 15.72
C MET A 172 -9.25 17.64 17.08
N THR A 173 -9.55 16.35 17.13
CA THR A 173 -9.65 15.57 18.38
C THR A 173 -8.43 14.69 18.66
N SER A 174 -7.86 14.04 17.65
CA SER A 174 -6.69 13.17 17.81
C SER A 174 -5.48 13.93 18.36
N THR A 175 -4.75 13.32 19.26
CA THR A 175 -3.47 13.82 19.76
C THR A 175 -2.29 13.18 19.02
N LEU A 176 -1.12 13.82 19.04
CA LEU A 176 0.09 13.26 18.45
C LEU A 176 0.51 11.94 19.11
N GLU A 177 0.30 11.83 20.43
CA GLU A 177 0.61 10.62 21.21
C GLU A 177 -0.28 9.44 20.82
N GLU A 178 -1.58 9.67 20.65
CA GLU A 178 -2.50 8.64 20.14
C GLU A 178 -2.14 8.20 18.73
N VAL A 179 -1.77 9.12 17.85
CA VAL A 179 -1.32 8.81 16.51
C VAL A 179 -0.04 7.97 16.53
N LEU A 180 0.94 8.32 17.36
CA LEU A 180 2.19 7.58 17.51
C LEU A 180 1.94 6.16 18.04
N THR A 181 1.07 6.02 19.04
CA THR A 181 0.69 4.74 19.64
C THR A 181 0.03 3.85 18.57
N ASN A 182 -0.95 4.38 17.85
CA ASN A 182 -1.64 3.65 16.77
C ASN A 182 -0.66 3.21 15.66
N LEU A 183 0.30 4.06 15.27
CA LEU A 183 1.30 3.68 14.28
C LEU A 183 2.21 2.55 14.78
N LYS A 184 2.64 2.57 16.03
CA LYS A 184 3.47 1.50 16.63
C LYS A 184 2.71 0.17 16.69
N GLU A 185 1.45 0.19 17.09
CA GLU A 185 0.58 -1.00 17.12
C GLU A 185 0.41 -1.61 15.72
N ARG A 186 0.12 -0.78 14.73
CA ARG A 186 -0.01 -1.22 13.33
C ARG A 186 1.28 -1.80 12.78
N ASP A 187 2.41 -1.15 13.02
CA ASP A 187 3.72 -1.64 12.60
C ASP A 187 4.05 -2.96 13.28
N HIS A 188 3.67 -3.13 14.55
CA HIS A 188 3.83 -4.39 15.27
C HIS A 188 2.98 -5.50 14.62
N ILE A 189 1.69 -5.27 14.41
CA ILE A 189 0.79 -6.22 13.74
C ILE A 189 1.33 -6.59 12.35
N ASP A 190 1.70 -5.59 11.54
CA ASP A 190 2.19 -5.81 10.18
C ASP A 190 3.50 -6.64 10.16
N SER A 191 4.39 -6.43 11.15
CA SER A 191 5.70 -7.10 11.22
C SER A 191 5.65 -8.49 11.86
N THR A 192 4.64 -8.77 12.70
CA THR A 192 4.55 -10.02 13.48
C THR A 192 3.47 -10.98 13.00
N ARG A 193 2.63 -10.56 12.05
CA ARG A 193 1.60 -11.44 11.49
C ARG A 193 2.20 -12.71 10.89
N ALA A 194 1.48 -13.84 11.05
CA ALA A 194 1.98 -15.16 10.66
C ALA A 194 2.19 -15.33 9.15
N VAL A 195 1.41 -14.62 8.31
CA VAL A 195 1.47 -14.74 6.84
C VAL A 195 1.97 -13.43 6.24
N SER A 196 3.05 -13.52 5.46
CA SER A 196 3.65 -12.40 4.72
C SER A 196 3.88 -11.16 5.60
N PRO A 197 4.65 -11.26 6.70
CA PRO A 197 4.94 -10.13 7.57
C PRO A 197 5.66 -9.02 6.80
N LEU A 198 5.50 -7.78 7.26
CA LEU A 198 6.30 -6.66 6.80
C LEU A 198 7.78 -6.94 7.11
N ARG A 199 8.57 -7.15 6.08
CA ARG A 199 10.01 -7.27 6.16
C ARG A 199 10.66 -6.70 4.91
N GLN A 200 11.88 -6.22 5.05
CA GLN A 200 12.69 -5.83 3.92
C GLN A 200 13.04 -7.07 3.07
N ALA A 201 12.88 -6.99 1.76
CA ALA A 201 13.43 -8.00 0.85
C ALA A 201 14.96 -7.85 0.78
N ASP A 202 15.67 -8.97 0.64
CA ASP A 202 17.15 -8.98 0.69
C ASP A 202 17.79 -8.13 -0.41
N ASP A 203 17.12 -8.02 -1.56
CA ASP A 203 17.52 -7.23 -2.72
C ASP A 203 16.86 -5.83 -2.77
N ALA A 204 16.15 -5.42 -1.72
CA ALA A 204 15.53 -4.10 -1.68
C ALA A 204 16.53 -2.98 -1.35
N ARG A 205 16.47 -1.90 -2.12
CA ARG A 205 17.14 -0.64 -1.78
C ARG A 205 16.38 0.05 -0.65
N VAL A 206 17.09 0.42 0.42
CA VAL A 206 16.49 1.11 1.58
C VAL A 206 16.50 2.60 1.36
N LEU A 207 15.36 3.23 1.57
CA LEU A 207 15.20 4.68 1.54
C LEU A 207 14.68 5.16 2.90
N ASP A 208 15.56 5.69 3.74
CA ASP A 208 15.18 6.43 4.93
C ASP A 208 14.90 7.88 4.52
N ASN A 209 13.64 8.27 4.63
CA ASN A 209 13.21 9.63 4.28
C ASN A 209 12.93 10.52 5.50
N SER A 210 13.50 10.19 6.66
CA SER A 210 13.30 10.96 7.89
C SER A 210 13.69 12.43 7.72
N GLU A 211 14.77 12.70 6.98
CA GLU A 211 15.32 14.04 6.76
C GLU A 211 15.15 14.54 5.32
N LEU A 212 14.50 13.75 4.45
CA LEU A 212 14.36 14.11 3.04
C LEU A 212 13.09 14.93 2.81
N THR A 213 13.20 15.92 1.93
CA THR A 213 12.01 16.55 1.32
C THR A 213 11.33 15.58 0.34
N LEU A 214 10.08 15.88 -0.05
CA LEU A 214 9.37 15.11 -1.07
C LEU A 214 10.16 15.07 -2.39
N ASP A 215 10.70 16.20 -2.84
CA ASP A 215 11.47 16.27 -4.10
C ASP A 215 12.77 15.44 -4.03
N GLN A 216 13.44 15.44 -2.87
CA GLN A 216 14.66 14.65 -2.68
C GLN A 216 14.37 13.15 -2.71
N GLN A 217 13.36 12.68 -1.99
CA GLN A 217 12.99 11.26 -2.00
C GLN A 217 12.55 10.80 -3.40
N ASP A 218 11.78 11.63 -4.11
CA ASP A 218 11.27 11.31 -5.44
C ASP A 218 12.41 11.26 -6.46
N ALA A 219 13.41 12.17 -6.36
CA ALA A 219 14.59 12.16 -7.19
C ALA A 219 15.42 10.89 -6.98
N VAL A 220 15.62 10.43 -5.74
CA VAL A 220 16.33 9.19 -5.43
C VAL A 220 15.60 7.99 -6.02
N ALA A 221 14.28 7.87 -5.78
CA ALA A 221 13.49 6.76 -6.30
C ALA A 221 13.49 6.72 -7.84
N LEU A 222 13.38 7.88 -8.49
CA LEU A 222 13.41 7.98 -9.94
C LEU A 222 14.79 7.62 -10.52
N SER A 223 15.89 8.02 -9.86
CA SER A 223 17.24 7.61 -10.26
C SER A 223 17.39 6.10 -10.23
N TRP A 224 16.98 5.45 -9.14
CA TRP A 224 17.03 3.99 -9.02
C TRP A 224 16.18 3.27 -10.08
N ALA A 225 15.01 3.82 -10.39
CA ALA A 225 14.14 3.24 -11.41
C ALA A 225 14.78 3.31 -12.81
N ARG A 226 15.35 4.46 -13.17
CA ARG A 226 16.04 4.66 -14.46
C ARG A 226 17.27 3.76 -14.61
N GLU A 227 18.08 3.64 -13.55
CA GLU A 227 19.21 2.71 -13.51
C GLU A 227 18.76 1.27 -13.79
N THR A 228 17.69 0.81 -13.08
CA THR A 228 17.17 -0.54 -13.23
C THR A 228 16.62 -0.77 -14.64
N ILE A 229 15.87 0.19 -15.19
CA ILE A 229 15.33 0.10 -16.57
C ILE A 229 16.49 -0.01 -17.57
N ALA A 230 17.55 0.81 -17.43
CA ALA A 230 18.70 0.76 -18.30
C ALA A 230 19.41 -0.61 -18.24
N GLN A 231 19.62 -1.16 -17.03
CA GLN A 231 20.20 -2.49 -16.84
C GLN A 231 19.34 -3.61 -17.48
N CYS A 232 18.01 -3.52 -17.37
CA CYS A 232 17.10 -4.50 -17.98
C CYS A 232 17.01 -4.38 -19.51
N SER A 233 17.37 -3.23 -20.08
CA SER A 233 17.30 -2.94 -21.50
C SER A 233 18.63 -3.19 -22.24
N ALA A 234 19.74 -3.38 -21.51
CA ALA A 234 21.05 -3.69 -22.07
C ALA A 234 21.00 -5.06 -22.79
N PRO A 235 21.58 -5.18 -23.98
CA PRO A 235 21.69 -6.47 -24.66
C PRO A 235 22.56 -7.42 -23.82
N LYS A 236 22.08 -8.67 -23.66
CA LYS A 236 22.86 -9.73 -23.00
C LYS A 236 23.95 -10.24 -23.91
#